data_1f8ab55aab4e03cf63af385133b545ba
#
_entry.id   1f8ab55aab4e03cf63af385133b545ba
#
_cell.length_a   1.000
_cell.length_b   1.000
_cell.length_c   1.000
_cell.angle_alpha   90.00
_cell.angle_beta   90.00
_cell.angle_gamma   90.00
#
_symmetry.space_group_name_H-M   'P 1'
#
loop_
_entity.id
_entity.type
_entity.pdbx_description
1 polymer ?
#
loop_
_entity_poly.entity_id
_entity_poly.type
_entity_poly.pdbx_seq_one_letter_code
_entity_poly.pdbx_strand_id
1 'polypeptide(L)'
;MTQAFAPRPLAIAPSILASDFSKLGEEVRAVDAAGADWIHLDVMDGHFVPNISYGPDVIKAMRPHTKKIFDAHLMISPCDPYLEAFAKAGCDHITVHAEAGPHLHRSLQAIRALGKKAGVSLNPGTPISVLEYVIDLVDLVLVMSVNPGFGGQAFIPSAIGKIRDIRAMTAGRPIDIEVDGGVGPDVAGPLAAAGANAFVAGTSVFKGGTQEAYKTNIAAIRSAALEARGEAI
;
A
#
# COMPACT_ATOMS: atom_id res chain seq x y z
N MET A 1 -3.06 27.15 17.09
CA MET A 1 -3.93 26.05 17.53
C MET A 1 -3.85 24.99 16.44
N THR A 2 -3.10 23.95 16.67
CA THR A 2 -3.03 22.80 15.75
C THR A 2 -4.36 22.06 15.80
N GLN A 3 -5.12 22.11 14.72
CA GLN A 3 -6.33 21.32 14.58
C GLN A 3 -5.90 19.85 14.67
N ALA A 4 -6.27 19.16 15.73
CA ALA A 4 -6.05 17.74 15.86
C ALA A 4 -6.93 17.05 14.80
N PHE A 5 -6.33 16.60 13.70
CA PHE A 5 -7.06 15.76 12.75
C PHE A 5 -7.40 14.44 13.44
N ALA A 6 -8.63 13.97 13.22
CA ALA A 6 -9.02 12.65 13.67
C ALA A 6 -8.04 11.58 13.11
N PRO A 7 -7.76 10.53 13.89
CA PRO A 7 -6.95 9.42 13.40
C PRO A 7 -7.47 8.93 12.04
N ARG A 8 -6.56 8.65 11.10
CA ARG A 8 -6.95 8.09 9.81
C ARG A 8 -7.59 6.71 10.01
N PRO A 9 -8.66 6.38 9.27
CA PRO A 9 -9.26 5.04 9.36
C PRO A 9 -8.23 3.95 9.11
N LEU A 10 -8.37 2.85 9.83
CA LEU A 10 -7.52 1.68 9.61
C LEU A 10 -7.96 0.96 8.34
N ALA A 11 -7.01 0.59 7.49
CA ALA A 11 -7.24 -0.15 6.26
C ALA A 11 -6.36 -1.40 6.19
N ILE A 12 -6.97 -2.54 5.86
CA ILE A 12 -6.24 -3.77 5.49
C ILE A 12 -6.33 -3.91 3.99
N ALA A 13 -5.17 -3.99 3.35
CA ALA A 13 -4.96 -4.02 1.90
C ALA A 13 -4.30 -5.35 1.47
N PRO A 14 -5.07 -6.42 1.19
CA PRO A 14 -4.49 -7.65 0.68
C PRO A 14 -3.75 -7.42 -0.64
N SER A 15 -2.47 -7.82 -0.70
CA SER A 15 -1.69 -7.79 -1.95
C SER A 15 -2.01 -8.99 -2.82
N ILE A 16 -2.63 -8.73 -3.97
CA ILE A 16 -2.99 -9.74 -4.96
C ILE A 16 -1.77 -10.47 -5.54
N LEU A 17 -0.58 -9.92 -5.38
CA LEU A 17 0.67 -10.61 -5.76
C LEU A 17 0.80 -12.00 -5.08
N ALA A 18 0.23 -12.18 -3.90
CA ALA A 18 0.27 -13.46 -3.15
C ALA A 18 -0.90 -14.39 -3.45
N SER A 19 -1.81 -14.01 -4.34
CA SER A 19 -3.00 -14.80 -4.71
C SER A 19 -2.72 -15.80 -5.84
N ASP A 20 -3.71 -16.63 -6.16
CA ASP A 20 -3.67 -17.51 -7.33
C ASP A 20 -3.97 -16.71 -8.61
N PHE A 21 -2.95 -16.44 -9.41
CA PHE A 21 -3.07 -15.67 -10.66
C PHE A 21 -3.97 -16.34 -11.72
N SER A 22 -4.21 -17.66 -11.62
CA SER A 22 -5.10 -18.36 -12.56
C SER A 22 -6.58 -17.95 -12.40
N LYS A 23 -6.94 -17.32 -11.27
CA LYS A 23 -8.32 -16.95 -10.92
C LYS A 23 -8.42 -15.58 -10.23
N LEU A 24 -7.62 -14.60 -10.66
CA LEU A 24 -7.51 -13.28 -10.03
C LEU A 24 -8.86 -12.61 -9.73
N GLY A 25 -9.84 -12.69 -10.62
CA GLY A 25 -11.16 -12.12 -10.39
C GLY A 25 -11.92 -12.79 -9.24
N GLU A 26 -11.72 -14.11 -9.01
CA GLU A 26 -12.30 -14.83 -7.87
C GLU A 26 -11.58 -14.45 -6.57
N GLU A 27 -10.27 -14.35 -6.60
CA GLU A 27 -9.45 -13.95 -5.46
C GLU A 27 -9.81 -12.53 -4.99
N VAL A 28 -9.99 -11.58 -5.92
CA VAL A 28 -10.44 -10.21 -5.61
C VAL A 28 -11.82 -10.24 -4.93
N ARG A 29 -12.79 -11.01 -5.44
CA ARG A 29 -14.10 -11.15 -4.79
C ARG A 29 -13.98 -11.80 -3.40
N ALA A 30 -13.11 -12.80 -3.26
CA ALA A 30 -12.93 -13.51 -2.01
C ALA A 30 -12.36 -12.60 -0.91
N VAL A 31 -11.34 -11.80 -1.18
CA VAL A 31 -10.79 -10.87 -0.18
C VAL A 31 -11.72 -9.68 0.09
N ASP A 32 -12.48 -9.20 -0.90
CA ASP A 32 -13.52 -8.18 -0.67
C ASP A 32 -14.58 -8.71 0.31
N ALA A 33 -15.13 -9.90 0.06
CA ALA A 33 -16.11 -10.54 0.95
C ALA A 33 -15.50 -10.91 2.32
N ALA A 34 -14.19 -11.13 2.40
CA ALA A 34 -13.46 -11.40 3.63
C ALA A 34 -13.21 -10.15 4.49
N GLY A 35 -13.56 -8.95 3.99
CA GLY A 35 -13.47 -7.71 4.75
C GLY A 35 -12.22 -6.88 4.47
N ALA A 36 -11.58 -7.03 3.31
CA ALA A 36 -10.57 -6.10 2.83
C ALA A 36 -11.14 -4.68 2.71
N ASP A 37 -10.31 -3.67 2.98
CA ASP A 37 -10.66 -2.27 2.79
C ASP A 37 -10.21 -1.77 1.42
N TRP A 38 -8.99 -2.14 1.02
CA TRP A 38 -8.39 -1.85 -0.28
C TRP A 38 -7.93 -3.16 -0.93
N ILE A 39 -7.64 -3.10 -2.22
CA ILE A 39 -6.97 -4.17 -2.98
C ILE A 39 -5.62 -3.63 -3.41
N HIS A 40 -4.55 -4.18 -2.87
CA HIS A 40 -3.19 -3.74 -3.17
C HIS A 40 -2.63 -4.45 -4.40
N LEU A 41 -2.04 -3.66 -5.30
CA LEU A 41 -1.65 -4.09 -6.64
C LEU A 41 -0.16 -3.80 -6.87
N ASP A 42 0.68 -4.80 -6.61
CA ASP A 42 2.12 -4.73 -6.81
C ASP A 42 2.51 -4.90 -8.28
N VAL A 43 2.88 -3.79 -8.93
CA VAL A 43 3.28 -3.74 -10.34
C VAL A 43 4.80 -3.71 -10.45
N MET A 44 5.38 -4.68 -11.17
CA MET A 44 6.82 -4.90 -11.28
C MET A 44 7.23 -5.09 -12.74
N ASP A 45 8.33 -4.47 -13.15
CA ASP A 45 8.79 -4.39 -14.55
C ASP A 45 10.04 -5.23 -14.87
N GLY A 46 10.64 -5.88 -13.86
CA GLY A 46 11.91 -6.60 -14.03
C GLY A 46 13.13 -5.69 -14.20
N HIS A 47 12.94 -4.36 -14.07
CA HIS A 47 14.00 -3.37 -14.17
C HIS A 47 14.23 -2.64 -12.83
N PHE A 48 13.20 -2.03 -12.28
CA PHE A 48 13.27 -1.40 -10.96
C PHE A 48 13.45 -2.45 -9.85
N VAL A 49 12.80 -3.60 -10.00
CA VAL A 49 12.95 -4.79 -9.15
C VAL A 49 13.21 -6.03 -10.01
N PRO A 50 13.91 -7.06 -9.47
CA PRO A 50 14.27 -8.27 -10.23
C PRO A 50 13.10 -9.27 -10.32
N ASN A 51 11.91 -8.79 -10.59
CA ASN A 51 10.69 -9.58 -10.74
C ASN A 51 9.73 -8.87 -11.69
N ILE A 52 8.85 -9.63 -12.36
CA ILE A 52 7.79 -9.13 -13.23
C ILE A 52 6.46 -9.65 -12.70
N SER A 53 5.45 -8.78 -12.55
CA SER A 53 4.13 -9.18 -12.09
C SER A 53 3.08 -9.02 -13.19
N TYR A 54 2.34 -7.94 -13.17
CA TYR A 54 1.25 -7.66 -14.11
C TYR A 54 1.14 -6.16 -14.39
N GLY A 55 0.40 -5.82 -15.45
CA GLY A 55 0.22 -4.44 -15.91
C GLY A 55 -1.23 -3.99 -15.93
N PRO A 56 -1.49 -2.81 -16.56
CA PRO A 56 -2.80 -2.15 -16.56
C PRO A 56 -3.95 -3.02 -17.08
N ASP A 57 -3.72 -3.86 -18.08
CA ASP A 57 -4.80 -4.68 -18.68
C ASP A 57 -5.29 -5.75 -17.71
N VAL A 58 -4.41 -6.35 -16.92
CA VAL A 58 -4.79 -7.31 -15.86
C VAL A 58 -5.56 -6.59 -14.76
N ILE A 59 -5.11 -5.40 -14.34
CA ILE A 59 -5.80 -4.57 -13.35
C ILE A 59 -7.20 -4.19 -13.85
N LYS A 60 -7.32 -3.77 -15.10
CA LYS A 60 -8.59 -3.46 -15.73
C LYS A 60 -9.55 -4.67 -15.74
N ALA A 61 -9.02 -5.87 -15.97
CA ALA A 61 -9.81 -7.11 -15.92
C ALA A 61 -10.29 -7.44 -14.50
N MET A 62 -9.52 -7.10 -13.46
CA MET A 62 -9.90 -7.28 -12.06
C MET A 62 -10.93 -6.25 -11.58
N ARG A 63 -10.95 -5.04 -12.14
CA ARG A 63 -11.78 -3.91 -11.65
C ARG A 63 -13.27 -4.22 -11.49
N PRO A 64 -13.95 -4.95 -12.41
CA PRO A 64 -15.38 -5.27 -12.29
C PRO A 64 -15.73 -6.17 -11.09
N HIS A 65 -14.75 -6.82 -10.46
CA HIS A 65 -14.98 -7.81 -9.41
C HIS A 65 -15.12 -7.21 -8.00
N THR A 66 -14.86 -5.91 -7.81
CA THR A 66 -15.03 -5.22 -6.53
C THR A 66 -15.29 -3.73 -6.71
N LYS A 67 -15.83 -3.06 -5.68
CA LYS A 67 -15.92 -1.60 -5.57
C LYS A 67 -14.89 -1.03 -4.60
N LYS A 68 -14.07 -1.85 -3.99
CA LYS A 68 -13.01 -1.41 -3.08
C LYS A 68 -11.96 -0.58 -3.82
N ILE A 69 -11.23 0.22 -3.08
CA ILE A 69 -10.11 1.01 -3.60
C ILE A 69 -9.07 0.07 -4.23
N PHE A 70 -8.67 0.38 -5.46
CA PHE A 70 -7.51 -0.21 -6.10
C PHE A 70 -6.31 0.68 -5.81
N ASP A 71 -5.41 0.16 -5.00
CA ASP A 71 -4.21 0.82 -4.52
C ASP A 71 -2.99 0.25 -5.27
N ALA A 72 -2.54 0.98 -6.29
CA ALA A 72 -1.47 0.53 -7.18
C ALA A 72 -0.10 1.00 -6.68
N HIS A 73 0.77 0.06 -6.37
CA HIS A 73 2.17 0.26 -6.01
C HIS A 73 3.06 -0.02 -7.23
N LEU A 74 3.64 1.05 -7.79
CA LEU A 74 4.39 0.98 -9.03
C LEU A 74 5.90 0.82 -8.78
N MET A 75 6.37 -0.42 -8.75
CA MET A 75 7.79 -0.80 -8.74
C MET A 75 8.31 -0.89 -10.17
N ILE A 76 8.21 0.22 -10.90
CA ILE A 76 8.60 0.34 -12.31
C ILE A 76 9.42 1.62 -12.55
N SER A 77 10.36 1.57 -13.48
CA SER A 77 11.21 2.72 -13.84
C SER A 77 11.50 2.75 -15.34
N PRO A 78 11.16 3.86 -16.05
CA PRO A 78 10.43 5.04 -15.55
C PRO A 78 8.92 4.77 -15.37
N CYS A 79 8.27 5.40 -14.38
CA CYS A 79 6.84 5.23 -14.13
C CYS A 79 5.94 6.20 -14.93
N ASP A 80 6.41 7.42 -15.20
CA ASP A 80 5.63 8.51 -15.81
C ASP A 80 4.85 8.12 -17.08
N PRO A 81 5.42 7.36 -18.03
CA PRO A 81 4.71 6.98 -19.26
C PRO A 81 3.46 6.11 -19.06
N TYR A 82 3.34 5.48 -17.90
CA TYR A 82 2.29 4.49 -17.62
C TYR A 82 1.18 5.01 -16.69
N LEU A 83 1.34 6.18 -16.05
CA LEU A 83 0.40 6.71 -15.04
C LEU A 83 -1.03 6.80 -15.58
N GLU A 84 -1.20 7.29 -16.81
CA GLU A 84 -2.52 7.39 -17.44
C GLU A 84 -3.15 6.00 -17.67
N ALA A 85 -2.37 5.00 -18.05
CA ALA A 85 -2.85 3.63 -18.27
C ALA A 85 -3.36 3.00 -16.97
N PHE A 86 -2.65 3.17 -15.86
CA PHE A 86 -3.11 2.71 -14.55
C PHE A 86 -4.35 3.45 -14.07
N ALA A 87 -4.45 4.77 -14.27
CA ALA A 87 -5.64 5.53 -13.94
C ALA A 87 -6.86 5.04 -14.74
N LYS A 88 -6.71 4.77 -16.06
CA LYS A 88 -7.76 4.21 -16.93
C LYS A 88 -8.11 2.76 -16.60
N ALA A 89 -7.16 1.98 -16.08
CA ALA A 89 -7.40 0.62 -15.61
C ALA A 89 -8.29 0.58 -14.34
N GLY A 90 -8.49 1.72 -13.69
CA GLY A 90 -9.38 1.84 -12.54
C GLY A 90 -8.65 1.90 -11.19
N CYS A 91 -7.35 2.18 -11.17
CA CYS A 91 -6.64 2.47 -9.92
C CYS A 91 -7.18 3.76 -9.31
N ASP A 92 -7.38 3.76 -7.99
CA ASP A 92 -7.86 4.89 -7.21
C ASP A 92 -6.70 5.62 -6.56
N HIS A 93 -5.74 4.87 -6.01
CA HIS A 93 -4.44 5.34 -5.55
C HIS A 93 -3.37 4.89 -6.56
N ILE A 94 -2.39 5.76 -6.81
CA ILE A 94 -1.20 5.43 -7.62
C ILE A 94 0.02 5.88 -6.82
N THR A 95 0.80 4.93 -6.36
CA THR A 95 1.99 5.12 -5.55
C THR A 95 3.24 4.82 -6.36
N VAL A 96 4.13 5.82 -6.46
CA VAL A 96 5.40 5.73 -7.18
C VAL A 96 6.57 5.76 -6.20
N HIS A 97 7.64 5.05 -6.50
CA HIS A 97 8.85 5.12 -5.69
C HIS A 97 9.58 6.45 -5.85
N ALA A 98 10.07 7.02 -4.74
CA ALA A 98 10.94 8.19 -4.77
C ALA A 98 12.20 7.94 -5.61
N GLU A 99 12.63 6.69 -5.70
CA GLU A 99 13.82 6.22 -6.41
C GLU A 99 13.56 5.88 -7.90
N ALA A 100 12.29 5.87 -8.35
CA ALA A 100 11.93 5.42 -9.70
C ALA A 100 12.25 6.44 -10.81
N GLY A 101 12.67 7.64 -10.45
CA GLY A 101 13.05 8.66 -11.42
C GLY A 101 13.41 10.01 -10.78
N PRO A 102 14.01 10.92 -11.56
CA PRO A 102 14.57 12.17 -11.03
C PRO A 102 13.51 13.25 -10.75
N HIS A 103 12.25 13.05 -11.14
CA HIS A 103 11.22 14.09 -11.14
C HIS A 103 9.96 13.70 -10.33
N LEU A 104 10.16 13.26 -9.09
CA LEU A 104 9.06 12.83 -8.19
C LEU A 104 7.92 13.86 -8.14
N HIS A 105 8.24 15.15 -7.98
CA HIS A 105 7.22 16.20 -7.91
C HIS A 105 6.33 16.23 -9.18
N ARG A 106 6.91 16.08 -10.38
CA ARG A 106 6.17 16.03 -11.65
C ARG A 106 5.27 14.80 -11.73
N SER A 107 5.77 13.64 -11.29
CA SER A 107 4.98 12.38 -11.27
C SER A 107 3.74 12.52 -10.37
N LEU A 108 3.90 13.10 -9.17
CA LEU A 108 2.78 13.35 -8.26
C LEU A 108 1.75 14.33 -8.84
N GLN A 109 2.22 15.42 -9.50
CA GLN A 109 1.32 16.35 -10.20
C GLN A 109 0.54 15.63 -11.31
N ALA A 110 1.19 14.76 -12.10
CA ALA A 110 0.56 14.01 -13.17
C ALA A 110 -0.53 13.06 -12.62
N ILE A 111 -0.25 12.33 -11.53
CA ILE A 111 -1.22 11.46 -10.87
C ILE A 111 -2.45 12.26 -10.41
N ARG A 112 -2.24 13.40 -9.75
CA ARG A 112 -3.32 14.27 -9.28
C ARG A 112 -4.14 14.87 -10.44
N ALA A 113 -3.49 15.24 -11.55
CA ALA A 113 -4.15 15.74 -12.75
C ALA A 113 -5.08 14.69 -13.40
N LEU A 114 -4.78 13.40 -13.20
CA LEU A 114 -5.64 12.28 -13.59
C LEU A 114 -6.82 12.04 -12.62
N GLY A 115 -6.96 12.87 -11.58
CA GLY A 115 -8.00 12.73 -10.55
C GLY A 115 -7.78 11.58 -9.58
N LYS A 116 -6.53 11.11 -9.45
CA LYS A 116 -6.16 10.00 -8.58
C LYS A 116 -5.45 10.47 -7.31
N LYS A 117 -5.47 9.67 -6.25
CA LYS A 117 -4.67 9.89 -5.05
C LYS A 117 -3.21 9.57 -5.35
N ALA A 118 -2.33 10.50 -4.97
CA ALA A 118 -0.90 10.38 -5.25
C ALA A 118 -0.15 9.86 -4.03
N GLY A 119 0.51 8.70 -4.19
CA GLY A 119 1.34 8.09 -3.16
C GLY A 119 2.84 8.15 -3.48
N VAL A 120 3.66 8.15 -2.43
CA VAL A 120 5.11 8.02 -2.52
C VAL A 120 5.56 6.80 -1.71
N SER A 121 6.25 5.88 -2.37
CA SER A 121 6.90 4.74 -1.73
C SER A 121 8.36 5.02 -1.43
N LEU A 122 8.84 4.58 -0.26
CA LEU A 122 10.22 4.71 0.18
C LEU A 122 10.82 3.33 0.46
N ASN A 123 11.93 3.00 -0.21
CA ASN A 123 12.72 1.82 0.09
C ASN A 123 13.25 1.85 1.53
N PRO A 124 13.64 0.70 2.13
CA PRO A 124 14.15 0.64 3.50
C PRO A 124 15.29 1.64 3.76
N GLY A 125 16.22 1.81 2.80
CA GLY A 125 17.37 2.70 2.92
C GLY A 125 17.12 4.17 2.59
N THR A 126 15.96 4.54 2.03
CA THR A 126 15.68 5.92 1.57
C THR A 126 15.28 6.81 2.73
N PRO A 127 15.93 7.99 2.90
CA PRO A 127 15.59 8.92 3.98
C PRO A 127 14.25 9.61 3.73
N ILE A 128 13.55 9.98 4.80
CA ILE A 128 12.24 10.64 4.72
C ILE A 128 12.32 12.09 4.20
N SER A 129 13.50 12.70 4.20
CA SER A 129 13.71 14.07 3.71
C SER A 129 13.34 14.25 2.23
N VAL A 130 13.27 13.18 1.45
CA VAL A 130 12.78 13.23 0.06
C VAL A 130 11.32 13.71 -0.04
N LEU A 131 10.56 13.65 1.06
CA LEU A 131 9.17 14.08 1.13
C LEU A 131 9.02 15.59 1.39
N GLU A 132 10.03 16.27 1.93
CA GLU A 132 9.91 17.66 2.43
C GLU A 132 9.31 18.63 1.40
N TYR A 133 9.78 18.56 0.17
CA TYR A 133 9.37 19.50 -0.90
C TYR A 133 8.21 18.98 -1.77
N VAL A 134 7.66 17.82 -1.46
CA VAL A 134 6.54 17.21 -2.22
C VAL A 134 5.32 16.94 -1.35
N ILE A 135 5.42 17.11 -0.04
CA ILE A 135 4.42 16.67 0.94
C ILE A 135 3.01 17.24 0.69
N ASP A 136 2.91 18.43 0.10
CA ASP A 136 1.63 19.06 -0.24
C ASP A 136 0.90 18.40 -1.43
N LEU A 137 1.61 17.54 -2.17
CA LEU A 137 1.05 16.76 -3.27
C LEU A 137 0.73 15.31 -2.87
N VAL A 138 1.13 14.90 -1.65
CA VAL A 138 1.06 13.51 -1.20
C VAL A 138 -0.26 13.24 -0.46
N ASP A 139 -0.95 12.20 -0.87
CA ASP A 139 -2.13 11.68 -0.19
C ASP A 139 -1.81 10.40 0.63
N LEU A 140 -0.73 9.70 0.28
CA LEU A 140 -0.29 8.46 0.90
C LEU A 140 1.24 8.34 0.89
N VAL A 141 1.83 7.88 1.99
CA VAL A 141 3.24 7.48 2.06
C VAL A 141 3.30 5.99 2.34
N LEU A 142 3.87 5.23 1.40
CA LEU A 142 4.13 3.80 1.55
C LEU A 142 5.55 3.57 2.07
N VAL A 143 5.67 2.94 3.22
CA VAL A 143 6.94 2.54 3.81
C VAL A 143 7.21 1.08 3.50
N MET A 144 8.26 0.82 2.71
CA MET A 144 8.71 -0.54 2.48
C MET A 144 9.39 -1.08 3.74
N SER A 145 8.87 -2.16 4.28
CA SER A 145 9.44 -2.90 5.42
C SER A 145 10.15 -4.19 5.00
N VAL A 146 10.35 -4.36 3.71
CA VAL A 146 11.23 -5.34 3.05
C VAL A 146 11.87 -4.67 1.83
N ASN A 147 12.86 -5.29 1.21
CA ASN A 147 13.31 -4.84 -0.12
C ASN A 147 12.22 -5.20 -1.15
N PRO A 148 11.78 -4.24 -2.00
CA PRO A 148 10.72 -4.50 -2.98
C PRO A 148 11.12 -5.58 -3.99
N GLY A 149 10.11 -6.31 -4.53
CA GLY A 149 10.30 -7.30 -5.59
C GLY A 149 9.73 -8.69 -5.30
N PHE A 150 9.66 -9.13 -4.06
CA PHE A 150 9.15 -10.47 -3.71
C PHE A 150 8.34 -10.46 -2.42
N GLY A 151 7.27 -11.25 -2.39
CA GLY A 151 6.52 -11.54 -1.17
C GLY A 151 7.26 -12.51 -0.21
N GLY A 152 6.75 -12.63 1.02
CA GLY A 152 7.22 -13.63 1.98
C GLY A 152 8.57 -13.33 2.63
N GLN A 153 9.10 -12.12 2.52
CA GLN A 153 10.35 -11.69 3.16
C GLN A 153 10.16 -11.38 4.65
N ALA A 154 11.26 -11.46 5.40
CA ALA A 154 11.30 -11.08 6.81
C ALA A 154 11.15 -9.56 6.96
N PHE A 155 10.31 -9.15 7.91
CA PHE A 155 10.09 -7.75 8.27
C PHE A 155 11.38 -7.06 8.73
N ILE A 156 11.63 -5.84 8.27
CA ILE A 156 12.79 -5.01 8.65
C ILE A 156 12.36 -4.08 9.80
N PRO A 157 12.85 -4.30 11.05
CA PRO A 157 12.36 -3.58 12.25
C PRO A 157 12.57 -2.06 12.23
N SER A 158 13.56 -1.55 11.49
CA SER A 158 13.81 -0.10 11.38
C SER A 158 12.65 0.67 10.70
N ALA A 159 11.76 -0.02 9.99
CA ALA A 159 10.56 0.56 9.40
C ALA A 159 9.64 1.20 10.47
N ILE A 160 9.59 0.65 11.69
CA ILE A 160 8.77 1.20 12.78
C ILE A 160 9.23 2.63 13.13
N GLY A 161 10.54 2.85 13.24
CA GLY A 161 11.11 4.19 13.49
C GLY A 161 10.78 5.16 12.35
N LYS A 162 10.98 4.71 11.10
CA LYS A 162 10.67 5.49 9.89
C LYS A 162 9.18 5.90 9.84
N ILE A 163 8.25 4.99 10.16
CA ILE A 163 6.81 5.29 10.22
C ILE A 163 6.52 6.37 11.25
N ARG A 164 7.13 6.30 12.45
CA ARG A 164 6.95 7.32 13.50
C ARG A 164 7.42 8.69 13.04
N ASP A 165 8.57 8.76 12.39
CA ASP A 165 9.13 10.02 11.88
C ASP A 165 8.27 10.61 10.77
N ILE A 166 7.75 9.77 9.85
CA ILE A 166 6.80 10.19 8.80
C ILE A 166 5.49 10.68 9.43
N ARG A 167 4.95 9.99 10.45
CA ARG A 167 3.73 10.44 11.13
C ARG A 167 3.93 11.80 11.79
N ALA A 168 5.10 12.06 12.39
CA ALA A 168 5.44 13.36 12.93
C ALA A 168 5.54 14.43 11.83
N MET A 169 6.19 14.14 10.70
CA MET A 169 6.31 15.03 9.54
C MET A 169 4.94 15.36 8.93
N THR A 170 4.01 14.41 8.91
CA THR A 170 2.67 14.55 8.33
C THR A 170 1.60 15.01 9.32
N ALA A 171 2.00 15.43 10.52
CA ALA A 171 1.07 15.86 11.57
C ALA A 171 0.15 16.98 11.06
N GLY A 172 -1.18 16.83 11.30
CA GLY A 172 -2.17 17.78 10.83
C GLY A 172 -2.54 17.69 9.35
N ARG A 173 -2.04 16.69 8.60
CA ARG A 173 -2.36 16.44 7.20
C ARG A 173 -3.17 15.16 7.03
N PRO A 174 -4.12 15.08 6.09
CA PRO A 174 -4.92 13.90 5.83
C PRO A 174 -4.16 12.86 4.99
N ILE A 175 -2.91 12.55 5.37
CA ILE A 175 -2.03 11.64 4.64
C ILE A 175 -2.12 10.26 5.29
N ASP A 176 -2.38 9.23 4.47
CA ASP A 176 -2.32 7.84 4.89
C ASP A 176 -0.85 7.38 4.97
N ILE A 177 -0.52 6.62 6.02
CA ILE A 177 0.77 5.95 6.14
C ILE A 177 0.53 4.47 5.99
N GLU A 178 1.00 3.96 4.88
CA GLU A 178 0.90 2.57 4.50
C GLU A 178 2.22 1.85 4.76
N VAL A 179 2.16 0.57 5.06
CA VAL A 179 3.33 -0.27 5.24
C VAL A 179 3.19 -1.54 4.43
N ASP A 180 4.24 -1.89 3.69
CA ASP A 180 4.31 -3.10 2.88
C ASP A 180 5.59 -3.88 3.13
N GLY A 181 5.40 -5.18 3.40
CA GLY A 181 6.47 -6.16 3.57
C GLY A 181 6.46 -6.86 4.94
N GLY A 182 6.23 -8.17 4.91
CA GLY A 182 6.26 -9.00 6.12
C GLY A 182 5.16 -8.68 7.15
N VAL A 183 4.07 -8.02 6.72
CA VAL A 183 2.98 -7.63 7.62
C VAL A 183 2.12 -8.84 7.98
N GLY A 184 2.01 -9.07 9.28
CA GLY A 184 1.15 -10.08 9.90
C GLY A 184 0.63 -9.57 11.26
N PRO A 185 -0.19 -10.36 11.97
CA PRO A 185 -0.74 -9.95 13.26
C PRO A 185 0.32 -9.59 14.31
N ASP A 186 1.49 -10.22 14.24
CA ASP A 186 2.63 -10.05 15.15
C ASP A 186 3.28 -8.67 15.04
N VAL A 187 3.25 -8.05 13.86
CA VAL A 187 3.86 -6.72 13.61
C VAL A 187 2.82 -5.60 13.43
N ALA A 188 1.57 -5.93 13.16
CA ALA A 188 0.52 -4.93 12.91
C ALA A 188 0.32 -3.97 14.09
N GLY A 189 0.33 -4.48 15.33
CA GLY A 189 0.23 -3.65 16.54
C GLY A 189 1.36 -2.62 16.66
N PRO A 190 2.64 -3.03 16.69
CA PRO A 190 3.77 -2.10 16.69
C PRO A 190 3.76 -1.06 15.56
N LEU A 191 3.33 -1.45 14.35
CA LEU A 191 3.22 -0.55 13.19
C LEU A 191 2.11 0.48 13.38
N ALA A 192 0.93 0.05 13.89
CA ALA A 192 -0.20 0.93 14.20
C ALA A 192 0.15 1.93 15.30
N ALA A 193 0.82 1.47 16.37
CA ALA A 193 1.31 2.33 17.46
C ALA A 193 2.35 3.36 16.97
N ALA A 194 3.14 3.02 15.94
CA ALA A 194 4.07 3.96 15.31
C ALA A 194 3.36 5.01 14.42
N GLY A 195 2.10 4.78 14.03
CA GLY A 195 1.31 5.72 13.27
C GLY A 195 0.89 5.23 11.86
N ALA A 196 1.18 3.98 11.50
CA ALA A 196 0.60 3.40 10.28
C ALA A 196 -0.91 3.23 10.42
N ASN A 197 -1.63 3.40 9.32
CA ASN A 197 -3.08 3.18 9.27
C ASN A 197 -3.50 2.29 8.08
N ALA A 198 -2.63 2.03 7.11
CA ALA A 198 -2.88 1.09 6.03
C ALA A 198 -1.83 -0.04 6.07
N PHE A 199 -2.28 -1.29 5.92
CA PHE A 199 -1.47 -2.49 6.13
C PHE A 199 -1.56 -3.39 4.91
N VAL A 200 -0.49 -3.42 4.11
CA VAL A 200 -0.41 -4.34 2.97
C VAL A 200 0.00 -5.71 3.48
N ALA A 201 -0.82 -6.70 3.19
CA ALA A 201 -0.62 -8.06 3.64
C ALA A 201 -0.83 -9.06 2.50
N GLY A 202 0.24 -9.71 2.06
CA GLY A 202 0.21 -10.73 1.02
C GLY A 202 0.08 -12.13 1.61
N THR A 203 1.18 -12.82 1.81
CA THR A 203 1.23 -14.22 2.27
C THR A 203 0.44 -14.46 3.56
N SER A 204 0.43 -13.49 4.49
CA SER A 204 -0.30 -13.59 5.75
C SER A 204 -1.82 -13.63 5.55
N VAL A 205 -2.36 -12.94 4.53
CA VAL A 205 -3.80 -12.99 4.19
C VAL A 205 -4.12 -14.22 3.37
N PHE A 206 -3.37 -14.51 2.31
CA PHE A 206 -3.70 -15.59 1.37
C PHE A 206 -3.35 -17.01 1.86
N LYS A 207 -2.72 -17.13 3.05
CA LYS A 207 -2.47 -18.42 3.70
C LYS A 207 -3.78 -19.18 3.93
N GLY A 208 -3.80 -20.44 3.50
CA GLY A 208 -4.97 -21.34 3.62
C GLY A 208 -5.84 -21.38 2.36
N GLY A 209 -5.70 -20.44 1.41
CA GLY A 209 -6.28 -20.52 0.06
C GLY A 209 -7.81 -20.55 -0.02
N THR A 210 -8.53 -20.10 1.03
CA THR A 210 -9.99 -20.08 1.08
C THR A 210 -10.51 -18.74 1.62
N GLN A 211 -11.70 -18.33 1.19
CA GLN A 211 -12.32 -17.08 1.66
C GLN A 211 -12.45 -17.02 3.20
N GLU A 212 -12.77 -18.13 3.86
CA GLU A 212 -12.88 -18.17 5.31
C GLU A 212 -11.52 -18.00 6.00
N ALA A 213 -10.46 -18.59 5.44
CA ALA A 213 -9.10 -18.35 5.90
C ALA A 213 -8.70 -16.87 5.73
N TYR A 214 -9.01 -16.26 4.56
CA TYR A 214 -8.74 -14.85 4.31
C TYR A 214 -9.45 -13.96 5.33
N LYS A 215 -10.73 -14.22 5.63
CA LYS A 215 -11.51 -13.50 6.63
C LYS A 215 -10.87 -13.56 8.02
N THR A 216 -10.47 -14.77 8.44
CA THR A 216 -9.80 -14.98 9.73
C THR A 216 -8.46 -14.22 9.77
N ASN A 217 -7.68 -14.28 8.70
CA ASN A 217 -6.37 -13.66 8.62
C ASN A 217 -6.47 -12.12 8.60
N ILE A 218 -7.40 -11.55 7.83
CA ILE A 218 -7.68 -10.10 7.79
C ILE A 218 -8.14 -9.62 9.17
N ALA A 219 -9.07 -10.34 9.82
CA ALA A 219 -9.55 -9.98 11.14
C ALA A 219 -8.43 -9.98 12.19
N ALA A 220 -7.51 -10.96 12.15
CA ALA A 220 -6.39 -11.02 13.09
C ALA A 220 -5.45 -9.82 12.97
N ILE A 221 -5.11 -9.41 11.73
CA ILE A 221 -4.26 -8.22 11.48
C ILE A 221 -4.99 -6.95 11.97
N ARG A 222 -6.27 -6.81 11.65
CA ARG A 222 -7.11 -5.68 12.06
C ARG A 222 -7.20 -5.56 13.58
N SER A 223 -7.49 -6.67 14.27
CA SER A 223 -7.62 -6.69 15.72
C SER A 223 -6.32 -6.26 16.42
N ALA A 224 -5.18 -6.79 15.99
CA ALA A 224 -3.89 -6.41 16.55
C ALA A 224 -3.57 -4.92 16.35
N ALA A 225 -3.93 -4.35 15.20
CA ALA A 225 -3.73 -2.93 14.92
C ALA A 225 -4.68 -2.04 15.73
N LEU A 226 -5.97 -2.38 15.84
CA LEU A 226 -6.97 -1.63 16.61
C LEU A 226 -6.64 -1.63 18.11
N GLU A 227 -6.30 -2.80 18.67
CA GLU A 227 -5.89 -2.94 20.06
C GLU A 227 -4.73 -2.00 20.40
N ALA A 228 -3.69 -1.96 19.55
CA ALA A 228 -2.53 -1.09 19.75
C ALA A 228 -2.86 0.42 19.64
N ARG A 229 -3.96 0.78 18.97
CA ARG A 229 -4.46 2.16 18.87
C ARG A 229 -5.44 2.52 20.00
N GLY A 230 -5.82 1.54 20.83
CA GLY A 230 -6.85 1.73 21.86
C GLY A 230 -8.26 1.96 21.29
N GLU A 231 -8.50 1.46 20.06
CA GLU A 231 -9.81 1.53 19.38
C GLU A 231 -10.59 0.24 19.59
N ALA A 232 -11.93 0.32 19.63
CA ALA A 232 -12.79 -0.86 19.76
C ALA A 232 -12.73 -1.73 18.48
N ILE A 233 -12.77 -3.04 18.66
CA ILE A 233 -12.80 -4.05 17.58
C ILE A 233 -14.19 -4.10 16.98
#